data_946263ee70fe3480fc0d85e9c7d47eb4
#
_entry.id   946263ee70fe3480fc0d85e9c7d47eb4
#
_cell.length_a   1.000
_cell.length_b   1.000
_cell.length_c   1.000
_cell.angle_alpha   90.00
_cell.angle_beta   90.00
_cell.angle_gamma   90.00
#
_symmetry.space_group_name_H-M   'P 1'
#
loop_
_entity.id
_entity.type
_entity.pdbx_description
1 polymer ?
#
loop_
_entity_poly.entity_id
_entity_poly.type
_entity_poly.pdbx_seq_one_letter_code
_entity_poly.pdbx_strand_id
1 'polypeptide(L)'
;MRVSRSLTIKQMAMVSAVTMLFVLLFCVILLFHSVQQNRYNTASQLESIARSVRGPLSASILKGDIPEAETILKRIQPAGVVSRADVVLPNQFQALRMSFIPERPVPMMVMRLFELPVQISLPVYSLERPANPQPLAYLVLQADSYRMYKFVMSWVVTLVTTCLLMTLILSVALTWCINRLIVHPL
;
A
#
# COMPACT_ATOMS: atom_id res chain seq x y z
N MET A 1 -19.94 -35.39 -37.32
CA MET A 1 -18.85 -34.44 -37.44
C MET A 1 -19.12 -33.07 -36.81
N ARG A 2 -20.36 -32.57 -36.87
CA ARG A 2 -20.74 -31.35 -36.15
C ARG A 2 -20.60 -31.46 -34.64
N VAL A 3 -20.77 -32.65 -34.07
CA VAL A 3 -20.71 -32.90 -32.63
C VAL A 3 -19.24 -32.76 -32.14
N SER A 4 -18.24 -33.27 -32.91
CA SER A 4 -16.84 -33.19 -32.53
C SER A 4 -16.30 -31.77 -32.60
N ARG A 5 -16.76 -30.95 -33.57
CA ARG A 5 -16.42 -29.52 -33.64
C ARG A 5 -16.99 -28.74 -32.47
N SER A 6 -18.26 -28.96 -32.15
CA SER A 6 -18.90 -28.35 -30.99
C SER A 6 -18.23 -28.73 -29.70
N LEU A 7 -17.83 -29.98 -29.55
CA LEU A 7 -17.13 -30.47 -28.38
C LEU A 7 -15.74 -29.83 -28.26
N THR A 8 -15.01 -29.71 -29.35
CA THR A 8 -13.66 -29.08 -29.39
C THR A 8 -13.76 -27.59 -29.04
N ILE A 9 -14.76 -26.87 -29.58
CA ILE A 9 -15.00 -25.47 -29.26
C ILE A 9 -15.34 -25.30 -27.79
N LYS A 10 -16.18 -26.16 -27.23
CA LYS A 10 -16.53 -26.14 -25.81
C LYS A 10 -15.31 -26.40 -24.93
N GLN A 11 -14.46 -27.36 -25.29
CA GLN A 11 -13.23 -27.66 -24.57
C GLN A 11 -12.27 -26.48 -24.61
N MET A 12 -12.07 -25.86 -25.77
CA MET A 12 -11.24 -24.66 -25.93
C MET A 12 -11.76 -23.50 -25.08
N ALA A 13 -13.07 -23.25 -25.12
CA ALA A 13 -13.70 -22.21 -24.33
C ALA A 13 -13.51 -22.47 -22.84
N MET A 14 -13.67 -23.72 -22.41
CA MET A 14 -13.51 -24.12 -21.02
C MET A 14 -12.07 -23.96 -20.56
N VAL A 15 -11.09 -24.39 -21.35
CA VAL A 15 -9.67 -24.24 -21.06
C VAL A 15 -9.29 -22.75 -20.99
N SER A 16 -9.79 -21.94 -21.92
CA SER A 16 -9.57 -20.49 -21.92
C SER A 16 -10.16 -19.82 -20.68
N ALA A 17 -11.39 -20.20 -20.30
CA ALA A 17 -12.06 -19.67 -19.11
C ALA A 17 -11.28 -20.03 -17.84
N VAL A 18 -10.84 -21.27 -17.72
CA VAL A 18 -10.05 -21.75 -16.58
C VAL A 18 -8.70 -21.02 -16.52
N THR A 19 -8.04 -20.88 -17.67
CA THR A 19 -6.76 -20.15 -17.77
C THR A 19 -6.92 -18.68 -17.34
N MET A 20 -7.97 -18.02 -17.82
CA MET A 20 -8.27 -16.63 -17.42
C MET A 20 -8.56 -16.51 -15.94
N LEU A 21 -9.27 -17.49 -15.36
CA LEU A 21 -9.54 -17.51 -13.93
C LEU A 21 -8.26 -17.62 -13.13
N PHE A 22 -7.35 -18.52 -13.52
CA PHE A 22 -6.05 -18.69 -12.85
C PHE A 22 -5.18 -17.44 -12.98
N VAL A 23 -5.15 -16.81 -14.15
CA VAL A 23 -4.42 -15.57 -14.38
C VAL A 23 -4.96 -14.46 -13.49
N LEU A 24 -6.29 -14.32 -13.42
CA LEU A 24 -6.93 -13.32 -12.58
C LEU A 24 -6.61 -13.54 -11.11
N LEU A 25 -6.71 -14.79 -10.64
CA LEU A 25 -6.38 -15.17 -9.26
C LEU A 25 -4.93 -14.85 -8.94
N PHE A 26 -4.00 -15.21 -9.83
CA PHE A 26 -2.58 -14.94 -9.68
C PHE A 26 -2.32 -13.42 -9.62
N CYS A 27 -2.98 -12.64 -10.46
CA CYS A 27 -2.88 -11.19 -10.45
C CYS A 27 -3.37 -10.58 -9.16
N VAL A 28 -4.48 -11.08 -8.61
CA VAL A 28 -5.00 -10.62 -7.31
C VAL A 28 -4.02 -10.93 -6.19
N ILE A 29 -3.42 -12.13 -6.19
CA ILE A 29 -2.41 -12.51 -5.21
C ILE A 29 -1.18 -11.60 -5.31
N LEU A 30 -0.72 -11.30 -6.52
CA LEU A 30 0.40 -10.38 -6.74
C LEU A 30 0.07 -8.97 -6.24
N LEU A 31 -1.15 -8.50 -6.48
CA LEU A 31 -1.60 -7.19 -5.98
C LEU A 31 -1.52 -7.13 -4.46
N PHE A 32 -2.09 -8.13 -3.77
CA PHE A 32 -2.03 -8.20 -2.31
C PHE A 32 -0.60 -8.24 -1.80
N HIS A 33 0.25 -9.06 -2.43
CA HIS A 33 1.65 -9.16 -2.04
C HIS A 33 2.38 -7.83 -2.22
N SER A 34 2.17 -7.16 -3.35
CA SER A 34 2.80 -5.87 -3.64
C SER A 34 2.34 -4.78 -2.68
N VAL A 35 1.06 -4.74 -2.33
CA VAL A 35 0.51 -3.78 -1.37
C VAL A 35 1.06 -4.06 0.03
N GLN A 36 1.12 -5.32 0.46
CA GLN A 36 1.69 -5.68 1.76
C GLN A 36 3.15 -5.31 1.85
N GLN A 37 3.91 -5.53 0.78
CA GLN A 37 5.32 -5.14 0.74
C GLN A 37 5.50 -3.62 0.77
N ASN A 38 4.65 -2.88 0.06
CA ASN A 38 4.67 -1.42 0.09
C ASN A 38 4.33 -0.89 1.48
N ARG A 39 3.34 -1.49 2.16
CA ARG A 39 3.02 -1.15 3.55
C ARG A 39 4.20 -1.38 4.48
N TYR A 40 4.85 -2.52 4.36
CA TYR A 40 6.03 -2.84 5.15
C TYR A 40 7.16 -1.85 4.90
N ASN A 41 7.45 -1.53 3.64
CA ASN A 41 8.49 -0.57 3.28
C ASN A 41 8.15 0.83 3.81
N THR A 42 6.90 1.25 3.70
CA THR A 42 6.43 2.54 4.22
C THR A 42 6.58 2.60 5.73
N ALA A 43 6.16 1.56 6.45
CA ALA A 43 6.31 1.47 7.90
C ALA A 43 7.78 1.52 8.31
N SER A 44 8.64 0.83 7.57
CA SER A 44 10.10 0.84 7.81
C SER A 44 10.70 2.23 7.58
N GLN A 45 10.27 2.94 6.55
CA GLN A 45 10.69 4.32 6.30
C GLN A 45 10.24 5.25 7.42
N LEU A 46 8.98 5.14 7.86
CA LEU A 46 8.45 5.93 8.98
C LEU A 46 9.25 5.67 10.25
N GLU A 47 9.57 4.41 10.53
CA GLU A 47 10.37 4.03 11.70
C GLU A 47 11.78 4.63 11.63
N SER A 48 12.41 4.58 10.48
CA SER A 48 13.74 5.16 10.26
C SER A 48 13.72 6.67 10.49
N ILE A 49 12.72 7.37 9.96
CA ILE A 49 12.53 8.80 10.14
C ILE A 49 12.30 9.12 11.62
N ALA A 50 11.45 8.35 12.28
CA ALA A 50 11.15 8.52 13.70
C ALA A 50 12.40 8.37 14.57
N ARG A 51 13.22 7.37 14.28
CA ARG A 51 14.48 7.15 14.99
C ARG A 51 15.48 8.28 14.79
N SER A 52 15.51 8.90 13.62
CA SER A 52 16.41 10.00 13.33
C SER A 52 16.09 11.27 14.13
N VAL A 53 14.83 11.50 14.45
CA VAL A 53 14.39 12.70 15.20
C VAL A 53 14.15 12.43 16.68
N ARG A 54 14.16 11.18 17.11
CA ARG A 54 13.85 10.77 18.48
C ARG A 54 14.74 11.45 19.53
N GLY A 55 16.05 11.48 19.29
CA GLY A 55 17.01 12.08 20.22
C GLY A 55 16.77 13.56 20.44
N PRO A 56 16.80 14.39 19.38
CA PRO A 56 16.52 15.82 19.51
C PRO A 56 15.12 16.11 20.06
N LEU A 57 14.13 15.33 19.68
CA LEU A 57 12.75 15.47 20.16
C LEU A 57 12.67 15.20 21.67
N SER A 58 13.37 14.17 22.15
CA SER A 58 13.43 13.85 23.57
C SER A 58 13.99 15.04 24.38
N ALA A 59 15.07 15.64 23.91
CA ALA A 59 15.66 16.81 24.56
C ALA A 59 14.69 17.99 24.61
N SER A 60 13.97 18.25 23.52
CA SER A 60 12.99 19.33 23.45
C SER A 60 11.80 19.09 24.37
N ILE A 61 11.31 17.88 24.48
CA ILE A 61 10.20 17.51 25.36
C ILE A 61 10.62 17.68 26.83
N LEU A 62 11.83 17.27 27.17
CA LEU A 62 12.34 17.42 28.54
C LEU A 62 12.45 18.89 28.98
N LYS A 63 12.84 19.77 28.05
CA LYS A 63 12.92 21.21 28.29
C LYS A 63 11.54 21.88 28.28
N GLY A 64 10.51 21.20 27.80
CA GLY A 64 9.19 21.77 27.62
C GLY A 64 9.15 22.79 26.48
N ASP A 65 10.11 22.79 25.59
CA ASP A 65 10.20 23.71 24.47
C ASP A 65 9.41 23.16 23.26
N ILE A 66 8.14 23.46 23.21
CA ILE A 66 7.25 23.02 22.14
C ILE A 66 7.62 23.64 20.77
N PRO A 67 7.97 24.93 20.66
CA PRO A 67 8.42 25.48 19.39
C PRO A 67 9.66 24.79 18.80
N GLU A 68 10.60 24.37 19.63
CA GLU A 68 11.77 23.61 19.18
C GLU A 68 11.36 22.23 18.68
N ALA A 69 10.45 21.55 19.39
CA ALA A 69 9.90 20.27 18.97
C ALA A 69 9.21 20.39 17.61
N GLU A 70 8.42 21.43 17.40
CA GLU A 70 7.81 21.74 16.10
C GLU A 70 8.85 21.89 14.99
N THR A 71 9.93 22.64 15.27
CA THR A 71 11.01 22.85 14.30
C THR A 71 11.69 21.54 13.93
N ILE A 72 11.90 20.66 14.90
CA ILE A 72 12.48 19.34 14.69
C ILE A 72 11.55 18.49 13.80
N LEU A 73 10.26 18.49 14.08
CA LEU A 73 9.28 17.76 13.28
C LEU A 73 9.14 18.31 11.87
N LYS A 74 9.28 19.61 11.68
CA LYS A 74 9.26 20.23 10.34
C LYS A 74 10.39 19.71 9.44
N ARG A 75 11.48 19.25 9.99
CA ARG A 75 12.61 18.67 9.23
C ARG A 75 12.23 17.37 8.54
N ILE A 76 11.15 16.72 8.98
CA ILE A 76 10.63 15.47 8.38
C ILE A 76 9.87 15.76 7.08
N GLN A 77 9.30 16.94 6.95
CA GLN A 77 8.44 17.31 5.81
C GLN A 77 9.05 17.04 4.43
N PRO A 78 10.35 17.33 4.18
CA PRO A 78 10.95 17.06 2.87
C PRO A 78 10.99 15.59 2.46
N ALA A 79 10.87 14.66 3.41
CA ALA A 79 10.84 13.23 3.10
C ALA A 79 9.59 12.82 2.30
N GLY A 80 8.52 13.59 2.39
CA GLY A 80 7.30 13.40 1.57
C GLY A 80 6.46 12.17 1.89
N VAL A 81 6.92 11.31 2.80
CA VAL A 81 6.24 10.07 3.18
C VAL A 81 5.26 10.30 4.32
N VAL A 82 5.59 11.24 5.21
CA VAL A 82 4.82 11.51 6.43
C VAL A 82 3.73 12.53 6.12
N SER A 83 2.47 12.15 6.34
CA SER A 83 1.35 13.08 6.19
C SER A 83 1.04 13.82 7.50
N ARG A 84 1.25 13.17 8.63
CA ARG A 84 0.97 13.71 9.94
C ARG A 84 1.95 13.18 10.97
N ALA A 85 2.39 14.05 11.87
CA ALA A 85 3.22 13.70 13.00
C ALA A 85 2.56 14.19 14.28
N ASP A 86 2.36 13.32 15.23
CA ASP A 86 1.76 13.61 16.53
C ASP A 86 2.73 13.24 17.64
N VAL A 87 2.78 14.07 18.70
CA VAL A 87 3.46 13.74 19.94
C VAL A 87 2.40 13.55 20.99
N VAL A 88 2.28 12.34 21.52
CA VAL A 88 1.27 11.95 22.49
C VAL A 88 1.96 11.61 23.81
N LEU A 89 1.53 12.25 24.90
CA LEU A 89 2.03 11.96 26.24
C LEU A 89 1.45 10.62 26.75
N PRO A 90 2.08 10.00 27.76
CA PRO A 90 1.60 8.72 28.30
C PRO A 90 0.17 8.74 28.84
N ASN A 91 -0.34 9.94 29.23
CA ASN A 91 -1.73 10.14 29.66
C ASN A 91 -2.71 10.31 28.49
N GLN A 92 -2.27 10.00 27.25
CA GLN A 92 -3.01 10.17 26.01
C GLN A 92 -3.31 11.63 25.66
N PHE A 93 -2.68 12.59 26.34
CA PHE A 93 -2.78 14.00 25.98
C PHE A 93 -1.93 14.30 24.75
N GLN A 94 -2.52 14.90 23.75
CA GLN A 94 -1.85 15.26 22.50
C GLN A 94 -1.08 16.57 22.72
N ALA A 95 0.24 16.47 22.91
CA ALA A 95 1.08 17.64 23.15
C ALA A 95 1.32 18.45 21.87
N LEU A 96 1.44 17.77 20.73
CA LEU A 96 1.76 18.41 19.45
C LEU A 96 1.14 17.61 18.32
N ARG A 97 0.55 18.31 17.37
CA ARG A 97 -0.01 17.71 16.17
C ARG A 97 0.37 18.54 14.97
N MET A 98 1.06 17.92 14.03
CA MET A 98 1.49 18.57 12.80
C MET A 98 0.97 17.81 11.59
N SER A 99 0.29 18.54 10.70
CA SER A 99 -0.16 18.01 9.42
C SER A 99 0.71 18.58 8.32
N PHE A 100 1.41 17.72 7.59
CA PHE A 100 2.30 18.13 6.50
C PHE A 100 1.61 18.08 5.15
N ILE A 101 0.70 17.13 4.98
CA ILE A 101 -0.03 16.91 3.74
C ILE A 101 -1.52 16.95 4.08
N PRO A 102 -2.33 17.77 3.36
CA PRO A 102 -3.77 17.80 3.61
C PRO A 102 -4.38 16.42 3.31
N GLU A 103 -5.34 16.02 4.14
CA GLU A 103 -6.05 14.77 3.94
C GLU A 103 -6.87 14.84 2.65
N ARG A 104 -6.68 13.84 1.80
CA ARG A 104 -7.42 13.67 0.56
C ARG A 104 -8.37 12.49 0.69
N PRO A 105 -9.56 12.55 0.08
CA PRO A 105 -10.53 11.48 0.21
C PRO A 105 -10.01 10.17 -0.40
N VAL A 106 -10.13 9.10 0.37
CA VAL A 106 -9.81 7.74 -0.07
C VAL A 106 -11.07 6.90 0.12
N PRO A 107 -11.46 6.06 -0.85
CA PRO A 107 -12.62 5.20 -0.68
C PRO A 107 -12.50 4.32 0.56
N MET A 108 -13.59 4.25 1.32
CA MET A 108 -13.63 3.51 2.59
C MET A 108 -13.32 2.02 2.41
N MET A 109 -13.70 1.47 1.26
CA MET A 109 -13.43 0.09 0.88
C MET A 109 -11.93 -0.20 0.82
N VAL A 110 -11.16 0.71 0.22
CA VAL A 110 -9.71 0.60 0.11
C VAL A 110 -9.06 0.72 1.48
N MET A 111 -9.53 1.65 2.32
CA MET A 111 -8.99 1.82 3.68
C MET A 111 -9.21 0.59 4.54
N ARG A 112 -10.37 -0.05 4.43
CA ARG A 112 -10.68 -1.26 5.20
C ARG A 112 -9.92 -2.48 4.68
N LEU A 113 -9.86 -2.64 3.37
CA LEU A 113 -9.24 -3.81 2.73
C LEU A 113 -7.74 -3.86 2.97
N PHE A 114 -7.07 -2.71 2.91
CA PHE A 114 -5.62 -2.61 3.06
C PHE A 114 -5.18 -2.04 4.40
N GLU A 115 -6.11 -1.86 5.34
CA GLU A 115 -5.83 -1.36 6.69
C GLU A 115 -5.06 -0.04 6.67
N LEU A 116 -5.56 0.92 5.91
CA LEU A 116 -5.01 2.28 5.87
C LEU A 116 -5.62 3.14 6.98
N PRO A 117 -4.90 4.15 7.48
CA PRO A 117 -3.56 4.60 7.11
C PRO A 117 -2.44 3.76 7.73
N VAL A 118 -1.29 3.72 7.07
CA VAL A 118 -0.08 3.13 7.66
C VAL A 118 0.45 4.10 8.70
N GLN A 119 0.57 3.61 9.91
CA GLN A 119 0.92 4.43 11.08
C GLN A 119 1.87 3.66 11.98
N ILE A 120 2.87 4.35 12.50
CA ILE A 120 3.77 3.78 13.50
C ILE A 120 3.72 4.64 14.77
N SER A 121 3.99 4.01 15.90
CA SER A 121 4.15 4.67 17.18
C SER A 121 5.48 4.26 17.77
N LEU A 122 6.34 5.23 18.03
CA LEU A 122 7.66 4.99 18.60
C LEU A 122 7.74 5.66 19.95
N PRO A 123 8.10 4.93 21.03
CA PRO A 123 8.29 5.54 22.34
C PRO A 123 9.52 6.43 22.36
N VAL A 124 9.41 7.60 22.98
CA VAL A 124 10.50 8.55 23.18
C VAL A 124 10.94 8.47 24.61
N TYR A 125 12.17 8.02 24.84
CA TYR A 125 12.73 7.89 26.18
C TYR A 125 13.66 9.04 26.49
N SER A 126 13.78 9.35 27.80
CA SER A 126 14.78 10.30 28.28
C SER A 126 16.16 9.68 28.23
N LEU A 127 17.08 10.34 27.53
CA LEU A 127 18.49 9.93 27.49
C LEU A 127 19.22 10.19 28.83
N GLU A 128 18.68 11.12 29.64
CA GLU A 128 19.27 11.49 30.94
C GLU A 128 18.91 10.52 32.07
N ARG A 129 17.86 9.70 31.87
CA ARG A 129 17.38 8.73 32.87
C ARG A 129 17.22 7.34 32.26
N PRO A 130 18.31 6.65 31.90
CA PRO A 130 18.18 5.33 31.28
C PRO A 130 17.59 4.26 32.20
N ALA A 131 17.56 4.51 33.52
CA ALA A 131 16.99 3.59 34.51
C ALA A 131 15.45 3.66 34.63
N ASN A 132 14.82 4.66 34.02
CA ASN A 132 13.36 4.81 34.07
C ASN A 132 12.74 4.19 32.81
N PRO A 133 12.03 3.07 32.93
CA PRO A 133 11.47 2.37 31.77
C PRO A 133 10.22 3.04 31.17
N GLN A 134 9.76 4.14 31.75
CA GLN A 134 8.58 4.83 31.25
C GLN A 134 8.96 5.80 30.13
N PRO A 135 8.28 5.72 28.96
CA PRO A 135 8.53 6.68 27.89
C PRO A 135 8.01 8.06 28.26
N LEU A 136 8.75 9.10 27.85
CA LEU A 136 8.32 10.50 28.02
C LEU A 136 7.08 10.81 27.18
N ALA A 137 7.05 10.29 25.99
CA ALA A 137 6.00 10.53 25.01
C ALA A 137 6.05 9.44 23.94
N TYR A 138 5.04 9.42 23.09
CA TYR A 138 5.01 8.57 21.90
C TYR A 138 4.99 9.45 20.68
N LEU A 139 5.92 9.19 19.77
CA LEU A 139 5.93 9.82 18.45
C LEU A 139 5.13 8.95 17.49
N VAL A 140 4.02 9.50 17.01
CA VAL A 140 3.14 8.80 16.08
C VAL A 140 3.30 9.45 14.70
N LEU A 141 3.76 8.67 13.73
CA LEU A 141 3.88 9.10 12.35
C LEU A 141 2.87 8.37 11.48
N GLN A 142 2.15 9.11 10.69
CA GLN A 142 1.14 8.57 9.78
C GLN A 142 1.55 8.84 8.34
N ALA A 143 1.50 7.79 7.51
CA ALA A 143 1.76 7.92 6.09
C ALA A 143 0.53 8.44 5.34
N ASP A 144 0.76 8.98 4.13
CA ASP A 144 -0.31 9.49 3.28
C ASP A 144 -1.11 8.34 2.67
N SER A 145 -2.34 8.16 3.12
CA SER A 145 -3.26 7.12 2.64
C SER A 145 -3.58 7.29 1.15
N TYR A 146 -3.65 8.52 0.66
CA TYR A 146 -3.93 8.81 -0.74
C TYR A 146 -2.83 8.33 -1.66
N ARG A 147 -1.57 8.41 -1.23
CA ARG A 147 -0.42 7.89 -1.97
C ARG A 147 -0.50 6.38 -2.13
N MET A 148 -0.88 5.68 -1.06
CA MET A 148 -1.12 4.23 -1.08
C MET A 148 -2.30 3.89 -1.99
N TYR A 149 -3.37 4.67 -1.93
CA TYR A 149 -4.53 4.52 -2.80
C TYR A 149 -4.16 4.65 -4.28
N LYS A 150 -3.34 5.65 -4.63
CA LYS A 150 -2.84 5.82 -6.00
C LYS A 150 -2.01 4.62 -6.45
N PHE A 151 -1.19 4.08 -5.57
CA PHE A 151 -0.40 2.88 -5.83
C PHE A 151 -1.31 1.68 -6.15
N VAL A 152 -2.33 1.46 -5.32
CA VAL A 152 -3.31 0.39 -5.53
C VAL A 152 -4.06 0.58 -6.85
N MET A 153 -4.50 1.80 -7.15
CA MET A 153 -5.20 2.10 -8.40
C MET A 153 -4.33 1.89 -9.62
N SER A 154 -3.05 2.27 -9.54
CA SER A 154 -2.09 2.01 -10.60
C SER A 154 -1.96 0.51 -10.89
N TRP A 155 -1.88 -0.31 -9.86
CA TRP A 155 -1.87 -1.77 -9.99
C TRP A 155 -3.16 -2.31 -10.59
N VAL A 156 -4.31 -1.82 -10.14
CA VAL A 156 -5.62 -2.23 -10.66
C VAL A 156 -5.73 -1.91 -12.14
N VAL A 157 -5.33 -0.71 -12.55
CA VAL A 157 -5.33 -0.30 -13.97
C VAL A 157 -4.42 -1.21 -14.78
N THR A 158 -3.22 -1.51 -14.29
CA THR A 158 -2.27 -2.42 -14.94
C THR A 158 -2.87 -3.82 -15.09
N LEU A 159 -3.53 -4.34 -14.04
CA LEU A 159 -4.17 -5.64 -14.06
C LEU A 159 -5.32 -5.70 -15.07
N VAL A 160 -6.17 -4.68 -15.07
CA VAL A 160 -7.30 -4.60 -16.01
C VAL A 160 -6.77 -4.55 -17.45
N THR A 161 -5.75 -3.74 -17.72
CA THR A 161 -5.13 -3.65 -19.04
C THR A 161 -4.52 -4.98 -19.46
N THR A 162 -3.83 -5.67 -18.56
CA THR A 162 -3.24 -6.98 -18.81
C THR A 162 -4.34 -8.01 -19.11
N CYS A 163 -5.42 -8.03 -18.35
CA CYS A 163 -6.55 -8.92 -18.59
C CYS A 163 -7.21 -8.68 -19.94
N LEU A 164 -7.39 -7.41 -20.32
CA LEU A 164 -7.94 -7.06 -21.64
C LEU A 164 -7.04 -7.52 -22.78
N LEU A 165 -5.73 -7.32 -22.64
CA LEU A 165 -4.74 -7.78 -23.62
C LEU A 165 -4.75 -9.30 -23.74
N MET A 166 -4.77 -10.02 -22.62
CA MET A 166 -4.83 -11.48 -22.59
C MET A 166 -6.11 -11.99 -23.24
N THR A 167 -7.24 -11.36 -22.96
CA THR A 167 -8.52 -11.70 -23.57
C THR A 167 -8.48 -11.50 -25.08
N LEU A 168 -7.90 -10.38 -25.54
CA LEU A 168 -7.74 -10.09 -26.96
C LEU A 168 -6.87 -11.15 -27.64
N ILE A 169 -5.73 -11.47 -27.06
CA ILE A 169 -4.78 -12.48 -27.59
C ILE A 169 -5.46 -13.85 -27.66
N LEU A 170 -6.16 -14.25 -26.61
CA LEU A 170 -6.89 -15.52 -26.57
C LEU A 170 -7.99 -15.56 -27.62
N SER A 171 -8.74 -14.47 -27.79
CA SER A 171 -9.79 -14.36 -28.82
C SER A 171 -9.24 -14.49 -30.22
N VAL A 172 -8.11 -13.82 -30.51
CA VAL A 172 -7.42 -13.91 -31.80
C VAL A 172 -6.91 -15.33 -32.03
N ALA A 173 -6.26 -15.92 -31.03
CA ALA A 173 -5.73 -17.29 -31.11
C ALA A 173 -6.87 -18.31 -31.34
N LEU A 174 -7.97 -18.18 -30.64
CA LEU A 174 -9.14 -19.05 -30.82
C LEU A 174 -9.76 -18.89 -32.20
N THR A 175 -9.91 -17.66 -32.67
CA THR A 175 -10.43 -17.37 -34.01
C THR A 175 -9.52 -17.95 -35.07
N TRP A 176 -8.20 -17.80 -34.89
CA TRP A 176 -7.22 -18.37 -35.83
C TRP A 176 -7.28 -19.90 -35.85
N CYS A 177 -7.34 -20.53 -34.67
CA CYS A 177 -7.47 -21.99 -34.55
C CYS A 177 -8.75 -22.51 -35.19
N ILE A 178 -9.87 -21.82 -34.95
CA ILE A 178 -11.17 -22.20 -35.51
C ILE A 178 -11.13 -22.05 -37.03
N ASN A 179 -10.59 -20.96 -37.57
CA ASN A 179 -10.44 -20.75 -39.00
C ASN A 179 -9.55 -21.83 -39.65
N ARG A 180 -8.45 -22.17 -38.96
CA ARG A 180 -7.55 -23.20 -39.45
C ARG A 180 -8.19 -24.58 -39.50
N LEU A 181 -9.03 -24.89 -38.50
CA LEU A 181 -9.80 -26.15 -38.43
C LEU A 181 -10.91 -26.20 -39.46
N ILE A 182 -11.52 -25.06 -39.79
CA ILE A 182 -12.64 -24.97 -40.75
C ILE A 182 -12.15 -24.86 -42.19
N VAL A 183 -11.10 -24.03 -42.44
CA VAL A 183 -10.61 -23.75 -43.81
C VAL A 183 -9.69 -24.85 -44.31
N HIS A 184 -9.04 -25.58 -43.44
CA HIS A 184 -8.18 -26.72 -43.79
C HIS A 184 -8.67 -28.02 -43.13
N PRO A 185 -9.77 -28.60 -43.59
CA PRO A 185 -10.36 -29.79 -42.96
C PRO A 185 -9.68 -31.10 -43.38
N LEU A 186 -8.40 -31.13 -43.32
CA LEU A 186 -7.68 -32.38 -43.60
C LEU A 186 -7.49 -33.19 -42.32
#